data_e9ff46f03d1325afbaaad2348f02cbdb
#
_entry.id   e9ff46f03d1325afbaaad2348f02cbdb
#
_cell.length_a   1.000
_cell.length_b   1.000
_cell.length_c   1.000
_cell.angle_alpha   90.00
_cell.angle_beta   90.00
_cell.angle_gamma   90.00
#
_symmetry.space_group_name_H-M   'P 1'
#
loop_
_entity.id
_entity.type
_entity.pdbx_description
1 polymer ?
#
loop_
_entity_poly.entity_id
_entity_poly.type
_entity_poly.pdbx_seq_one_letter_code
_entity_poly.pdbx_strand_id
1 'polypeptide(L)'
;MKKFCLKIALFLAAFSVCAGRLPAAVVFEAHSPYHHVQVLDERGTRTLSFNGTQETRMSLTDPLQGHFEYTEFFHVPWVWNRDIKRVLALGLGGGSIQRAYQHYYTNVMLESVEMDPVVIQVAKEYFHVKESPTHKIHHHDGRTFLQRGREAYDVILVDAYTSSRYGSSIPPHLVTREFFAQASVRLSTNGVLAYNVIGQLQAGRADIIGSLHRTMKEVFPHVYLFPASSSLNVVMVATKSAAPYDYARVQRDGAELIRTGKVKLPTFATRLRAFQDAPPRNAAISPVLTDDRAPVESLMRGTGFSN
;
A
#
# COMPACT_ATOMS: atom_id res chain seq x y z
N MET A 1 -64.80 -17.79 -56.32
CA MET A 1 -64.47 -17.93 -54.91
C MET A 1 -62.95 -17.72 -54.74
N LYS A 2 -62.51 -16.49 -54.42
CA LYS A 2 -61.11 -16.14 -54.28
C LYS A 2 -60.78 -16.05 -52.75
N LYS A 3 -59.90 -16.90 -52.28
CA LYS A 3 -59.44 -16.87 -50.89
C LYS A 3 -58.38 -15.78 -50.74
N PHE A 4 -58.63 -14.79 -49.87
CA PHE A 4 -57.69 -13.75 -49.49
C PHE A 4 -56.84 -14.33 -48.31
N CYS A 5 -55.55 -14.49 -48.53
CA CYS A 5 -54.60 -14.79 -47.46
C CYS A 5 -54.03 -13.48 -46.91
N LEU A 6 -54.41 -13.17 -45.68
CA LEU A 6 -53.86 -12.03 -44.93
C LEU A 6 -52.54 -12.45 -44.27
N LYS A 7 -51.37 -11.93 -44.73
CA LYS A 7 -50.08 -12.09 -44.10
C LYS A 7 -49.92 -11.03 -43.03
N ILE A 8 -49.99 -11.44 -41.78
CA ILE A 8 -49.63 -10.59 -40.63
C ILE A 8 -48.10 -10.63 -40.50
N ALA A 9 -47.41 -9.56 -40.80
CA ALA A 9 -45.99 -9.36 -40.54
C ALA A 9 -45.81 -8.87 -39.09
N LEU A 10 -45.29 -9.74 -38.22
CA LEU A 10 -44.88 -9.35 -36.87
C LEU A 10 -43.56 -8.59 -36.96
N PHE A 11 -43.59 -7.28 -36.72
CA PHE A 11 -42.39 -6.48 -36.51
C PHE A 11 -41.92 -6.65 -35.05
N LEU A 12 -40.91 -7.48 -34.83
CA LEU A 12 -40.17 -7.53 -33.58
C LEU A 12 -39.21 -6.31 -33.55
N ALA A 13 -39.59 -5.27 -32.86
CA ALA A 13 -38.69 -4.17 -32.53
C ALA A 13 -37.72 -4.67 -31.45
N ALA A 14 -36.49 -5.00 -31.86
CA ALA A 14 -35.41 -5.24 -30.94
C ALA A 14 -35.02 -3.92 -30.25
N PHE A 15 -35.48 -3.71 -29.01
CA PHE A 15 -34.98 -2.65 -28.16
C PHE A 15 -33.54 -3.04 -27.76
N SER A 16 -32.57 -2.51 -28.49
CA SER A 16 -31.16 -2.53 -28.08
C SER A 16 -31.04 -1.59 -26.87
N VAL A 17 -31.11 -2.12 -25.68
CA VAL A 17 -30.76 -1.37 -24.48
C VAL A 17 -29.27 -1.11 -24.57
N CYS A 18 -28.90 0.06 -25.07
CA CYS A 18 -27.58 0.63 -24.85
C CYS A 18 -27.44 0.77 -23.34
N ALA A 19 -26.75 -0.18 -22.71
CA ALA A 19 -26.27 -0.04 -21.33
C ALA A 19 -25.27 1.12 -21.33
N GLY A 20 -25.77 2.34 -21.26
CA GLY A 20 -24.98 3.55 -21.09
C GLY A 20 -24.10 3.34 -19.85
N ARG A 21 -22.80 3.52 -20.00
CA ARG A 21 -21.89 3.55 -18.88
C ARG A 21 -22.37 4.63 -17.91
N LEU A 22 -22.91 4.23 -16.76
CA LEU A 22 -23.18 5.18 -15.71
C LEU A 22 -21.83 5.82 -15.33
N PRO A 23 -21.75 7.16 -15.35
CA PRO A 23 -20.53 7.85 -14.93
C PRO A 23 -20.21 7.52 -13.48
N ALA A 24 -18.92 7.61 -13.09
CA ALA A 24 -18.52 7.51 -11.72
C ALA A 24 -19.28 8.54 -10.88
N ALA A 25 -19.91 8.09 -9.79
CA ALA A 25 -20.61 8.99 -8.88
C ALA A 25 -19.61 9.51 -7.83
N VAL A 26 -19.44 10.83 -7.77
CA VAL A 26 -18.72 11.48 -6.68
C VAL A 26 -19.63 11.44 -5.45
N VAL A 27 -19.26 10.64 -4.43
CA VAL A 27 -20.02 10.47 -3.19
C VAL A 27 -19.49 11.34 -2.05
N PHE A 28 -18.27 11.84 -2.21
CA PHE A 28 -17.64 12.82 -1.29
C PHE A 28 -16.60 13.63 -2.06
N GLU A 29 -16.49 14.92 -1.72
CA GLU A 29 -15.47 15.82 -2.24
C GLU A 29 -15.15 16.91 -1.21
N ALA A 30 -13.85 17.12 -0.95
CA ALA A 30 -13.37 18.18 -0.08
C ALA A 30 -11.94 18.59 -0.42
N HIS A 31 -11.56 19.80 -0.03
CA HIS A 31 -10.17 20.24 -0.03
C HIS A 31 -9.64 20.24 1.40
N SER A 32 -8.53 19.55 1.60
CA SER A 32 -7.73 19.65 2.82
C SER A 32 -6.50 20.56 2.58
N PRO A 33 -5.70 20.88 3.60
CA PRO A 33 -4.42 21.54 3.40
C PRO A 33 -3.41 20.75 2.53
N TYR A 34 -3.65 19.46 2.34
CA TYR A 34 -2.73 18.53 1.68
C TYR A 34 -3.24 18.09 0.30
N HIS A 35 -4.55 17.85 0.16
CA HIS A 35 -5.13 17.20 -1.03
C HIS A 35 -6.49 17.76 -1.41
N HIS A 36 -6.81 17.70 -2.70
CA HIS A 36 -8.18 17.64 -3.16
C HIS A 36 -8.64 16.18 -3.05
N VAL A 37 -9.49 15.89 -2.09
CA VAL A 37 -9.93 14.52 -1.73
C VAL A 37 -11.28 14.24 -2.36
N GLN A 38 -11.38 13.16 -3.13
CA GLN A 38 -12.63 12.69 -3.71
C GLN A 38 -12.85 11.21 -3.40
N VAL A 39 -14.12 10.84 -3.14
CA VAL A 39 -14.57 9.44 -3.10
C VAL A 39 -15.52 9.22 -4.25
N LEU A 40 -15.22 8.22 -5.07
CA LEU A 40 -15.97 7.89 -6.27
C LEU A 40 -16.48 6.45 -6.20
N ASP A 41 -17.76 6.26 -6.58
CA ASP A 41 -18.35 4.93 -6.73
C ASP A 41 -18.57 4.66 -8.23
N GLU A 42 -17.93 3.59 -8.72
CA GLU A 42 -18.11 3.14 -10.10
C GLU A 42 -18.13 1.60 -10.15
N ARG A 43 -19.17 1.02 -10.78
CA ARG A 43 -19.28 -0.43 -11.05
C ARG A 43 -19.01 -1.31 -9.84
N GLY A 44 -19.58 -0.94 -8.68
CA GLY A 44 -19.42 -1.71 -7.45
C GLY A 44 -18.06 -1.56 -6.76
N THR A 45 -17.23 -0.62 -7.23
CA THR A 45 -15.95 -0.27 -6.63
C THR A 45 -16.00 1.16 -6.10
N ARG A 46 -15.56 1.36 -4.87
CA ARG A 46 -15.29 2.67 -4.27
C ARG A 46 -13.81 2.99 -4.38
N THR A 47 -13.52 4.20 -4.84
CA THR A 47 -12.15 4.69 -5.03
C THR A 47 -11.94 5.96 -4.22
N LEU A 48 -10.86 6.05 -3.46
CA LEU A 48 -10.31 7.28 -2.90
C LEU A 48 -9.32 7.87 -3.89
N SER A 49 -9.47 9.15 -4.18
CA SER A 49 -8.58 9.88 -5.08
C SER A 49 -8.02 11.13 -4.41
N PHE A 50 -6.74 11.40 -4.60
CA PHE A 50 -6.06 12.65 -4.24
C PHE A 50 -5.60 13.38 -5.51
N ASN A 51 -6.10 14.59 -5.72
CA ASN A 51 -5.77 15.41 -6.89
C ASN A 51 -5.92 14.65 -8.23
N GLY A 52 -6.93 13.75 -8.32
CA GLY A 52 -7.18 12.93 -9.50
C GLY A 52 -6.43 11.59 -9.55
N THR A 53 -5.46 11.36 -8.66
CA THR A 53 -4.73 10.09 -8.57
C THR A 53 -5.46 9.11 -7.65
N GLN A 54 -5.61 7.85 -8.08
CA GLN A 54 -6.24 6.80 -7.26
C GLN A 54 -5.29 6.32 -6.17
N GLU A 55 -5.72 6.44 -4.91
CA GLU A 55 -4.93 6.06 -3.73
C GLU A 55 -5.44 4.77 -3.07
N THR A 56 -6.75 4.54 -3.08
CA THR A 56 -7.35 3.33 -2.50
C THR A 56 -8.53 2.89 -3.34
N ARG A 57 -8.70 1.58 -3.45
CA ARG A 57 -9.92 0.96 -3.99
C ARG A 57 -10.49 -0.05 -3.02
N MET A 58 -11.81 -0.25 -3.07
CA MET A 58 -12.55 -1.19 -2.24
C MET A 58 -13.80 -1.66 -3.00
N SER A 59 -14.09 -2.95 -2.96
CA SER A 59 -15.39 -3.45 -3.42
C SER A 59 -16.51 -3.00 -2.48
N LEU A 60 -17.61 -2.56 -3.02
CA LEU A 60 -18.80 -2.16 -2.24
C LEU A 60 -19.55 -3.37 -1.65
N THR A 61 -19.35 -4.57 -2.22
CA THR A 61 -19.99 -5.82 -1.76
C THR A 61 -19.13 -6.60 -0.79
N ASP A 62 -17.80 -6.47 -0.87
CA ASP A 62 -16.84 -7.11 0.04
C ASP A 62 -15.68 -6.15 0.33
N PRO A 63 -15.68 -5.46 1.48
CA PRO A 63 -14.66 -4.46 1.82
C PRO A 63 -13.23 -5.01 1.93
N LEU A 64 -13.04 -6.32 1.96
CA LEU A 64 -11.72 -6.96 1.94
C LEU A 64 -11.22 -7.24 0.53
N GLN A 65 -12.01 -6.94 -0.49
CA GLN A 65 -11.68 -7.15 -1.91
C GLN A 65 -11.62 -5.83 -2.67
N GLY A 66 -11.11 -5.90 -3.91
CA GLY A 66 -11.03 -4.75 -4.81
C GLY A 66 -9.86 -3.79 -4.55
N HIS A 67 -9.07 -4.04 -3.50
CA HIS A 67 -7.89 -3.26 -3.15
C HIS A 67 -6.73 -3.44 -4.15
N PHE A 68 -5.72 -2.58 -4.08
CA PHE A 68 -4.51 -2.74 -4.86
C PHE A 68 -3.66 -3.91 -4.35
N GLU A 69 -3.10 -4.70 -5.26
CA GLU A 69 -2.29 -5.89 -4.96
C GLU A 69 -1.18 -5.65 -3.93
N TYR A 70 -0.49 -4.52 -4.05
CA TYR A 70 0.68 -4.24 -3.20
C TYR A 70 0.35 -4.20 -1.71
N THR A 71 -0.90 -3.87 -1.33
CA THR A 71 -1.30 -3.80 0.08
C THR A 71 -1.22 -5.16 0.76
N GLU A 72 -1.31 -6.25 0.01
CA GLU A 72 -1.17 -7.60 0.54
C GLU A 72 0.29 -7.97 0.90
N PHE A 73 1.29 -7.29 0.31
CA PHE A 73 2.68 -7.48 0.72
C PHE A 73 2.98 -6.94 2.13
N PHE A 74 2.12 -6.13 2.71
CA PHE A 74 2.26 -5.72 4.11
C PHE A 74 1.98 -6.86 5.12
N HIS A 75 1.57 -8.02 4.65
CA HIS A 75 1.47 -9.24 5.46
C HIS A 75 2.78 -10.06 5.47
N VAL A 76 3.72 -9.83 4.55
CA VAL A 76 4.96 -10.62 4.47
C VAL A 76 5.89 -10.47 5.67
N PRO A 77 5.87 -9.39 6.50
CA PRO A 77 6.65 -9.31 7.73
C PRO A 77 6.51 -10.50 8.67
N TRP A 78 5.37 -11.22 8.64
CA TRP A 78 5.17 -12.45 9.42
C TRP A 78 6.21 -13.54 9.14
N VAL A 79 6.88 -13.52 7.98
CA VAL A 79 7.96 -14.47 7.66
C VAL A 79 9.18 -14.28 8.57
N TRP A 80 9.50 -13.02 8.92
CA TRP A 80 10.67 -12.69 9.75
C TRP A 80 10.34 -12.56 11.24
N ASN A 81 9.12 -12.19 11.57
CA ASN A 81 8.64 -12.13 12.96
C ASN A 81 7.33 -12.93 13.09
N ARG A 82 7.41 -14.08 13.75
CA ARG A 82 6.26 -14.99 13.93
C ARG A 82 5.38 -14.66 15.15
N ASP A 83 5.76 -13.65 15.94
CA ASP A 83 5.05 -13.21 17.15
C ASP A 83 4.79 -11.71 17.11
N ILE A 84 4.13 -11.26 16.03
CA ILE A 84 3.73 -9.86 15.87
C ILE A 84 2.58 -9.55 16.83
N LYS A 85 2.80 -8.55 17.70
CA LYS A 85 1.82 -8.06 18.68
C LYS A 85 1.48 -6.60 18.47
N ARG A 86 2.44 -5.79 18.01
CA ARG A 86 2.28 -4.35 17.82
C ARG A 86 2.75 -3.91 16.45
N VAL A 87 1.85 -3.28 15.73
CA VAL A 87 2.08 -2.77 14.37
C VAL A 87 1.82 -1.27 14.34
N LEU A 88 2.73 -0.52 13.75
CA LEU A 88 2.56 0.88 13.42
C LEU A 88 2.40 1.00 11.91
N ALA A 89 1.35 1.66 11.45
CA ALA A 89 1.16 2.02 10.06
C ALA A 89 1.28 3.55 9.88
N LEU A 90 2.22 3.99 9.08
CA LEU A 90 2.39 5.38 8.66
C LEU A 90 1.71 5.56 7.31
N GLY A 91 0.63 6.33 7.33
CA GLY A 91 -0.36 6.45 6.26
C GLY A 91 -1.62 5.61 6.53
N LEU A 92 -2.75 6.14 6.10
CA LEU A 92 -4.06 5.50 6.24
C LEU A 92 -4.74 5.30 4.89
N GLY A 93 -4.82 6.37 4.10
CA GLY A 93 -5.63 6.37 2.88
C GLY A 93 -7.05 5.88 3.15
N GLY A 94 -7.59 5.00 2.33
CA GLY A 94 -8.88 4.33 2.60
C GLY A 94 -8.74 3.08 3.48
N GLY A 95 -7.62 2.82 4.11
CA GLY A 95 -7.44 1.81 5.15
C GLY A 95 -7.52 0.35 4.71
N SER A 96 -7.06 0.02 3.50
CA SER A 96 -7.03 -1.38 3.02
C SER A 96 -6.20 -2.29 3.93
N ILE A 97 -5.01 -1.82 4.33
CA ILE A 97 -4.11 -2.53 5.24
C ILE A 97 -4.76 -2.70 6.61
N GLN A 98 -5.35 -1.63 7.14
CA GLN A 98 -5.97 -1.60 8.46
C GLN A 98 -7.15 -2.58 8.55
N ARG A 99 -8.04 -2.58 7.56
CA ARG A 99 -9.16 -3.54 7.50
C ARG A 99 -8.67 -4.98 7.44
N ALA A 100 -7.66 -5.27 6.61
CA ALA A 100 -7.09 -6.60 6.49
C ALA A 100 -6.45 -7.06 7.80
N TYR A 101 -5.67 -6.20 8.46
CA TYR A 101 -5.07 -6.52 9.76
C TYR A 101 -6.11 -6.78 10.84
N GLN A 102 -7.14 -5.93 10.96
CA GLN A 102 -8.23 -6.12 11.93
C GLN A 102 -9.02 -7.40 11.67
N HIS A 103 -9.17 -7.80 10.40
CA HIS A 103 -9.87 -9.03 10.04
C HIS A 103 -9.04 -10.29 10.31
N TYR A 104 -7.77 -10.30 9.87
CA TYR A 104 -6.94 -11.51 9.93
C TYR A 104 -6.21 -11.69 11.26
N TYR A 105 -5.91 -10.60 12.00
CA TYR A 105 -5.04 -10.60 13.17
C TYR A 105 -5.67 -9.87 14.36
N THR A 106 -6.77 -10.40 14.88
CA THR A 106 -7.62 -9.75 15.89
C THR A 106 -6.92 -9.42 17.22
N ASN A 107 -5.80 -10.08 17.52
CA ASN A 107 -5.00 -9.88 18.73
C ASN A 107 -3.79 -8.95 18.53
N VAL A 108 -3.60 -8.43 17.32
CA VAL A 108 -2.52 -7.49 17.03
C VAL A 108 -2.99 -6.06 17.34
N MET A 109 -2.20 -5.35 18.14
CA MET A 109 -2.40 -3.92 18.37
C MET A 109 -1.90 -3.14 17.15
N LEU A 110 -2.79 -2.46 16.47
CA LEU A 110 -2.51 -1.64 15.30
C LEU A 110 -2.64 -0.16 15.67
N GLU A 111 -1.62 0.62 15.41
CA GLU A 111 -1.66 2.07 15.47
C GLU A 111 -1.47 2.63 14.06
N SER A 112 -2.38 3.46 13.61
CA SER A 112 -2.31 4.14 12.31
C SER A 112 -2.06 5.62 12.53
N VAL A 113 -1.13 6.19 11.77
CA VAL A 113 -0.79 7.61 11.82
C VAL A 113 -1.08 8.23 10.47
N GLU A 114 -1.97 9.21 10.46
CA GLU A 114 -2.38 9.94 9.26
C GLU A 114 -2.30 11.44 9.53
N MET A 115 -1.74 12.18 8.58
CA MET A 115 -1.52 13.61 8.71
C MET A 115 -2.76 14.44 8.31
N ASP A 116 -3.57 13.92 7.38
CA ASP A 116 -4.73 14.63 6.85
C ASP A 116 -6.02 14.25 7.60
N PRO A 117 -6.64 15.16 8.36
CA PRO A 117 -7.88 14.86 9.09
C PRO A 117 -9.05 14.53 8.16
N VAL A 118 -9.07 15.06 6.93
CA VAL A 118 -10.10 14.73 5.93
C VAL A 118 -9.96 13.27 5.48
N VAL A 119 -8.73 12.78 5.31
CA VAL A 119 -8.46 11.37 4.99
C VAL A 119 -8.91 10.46 6.12
N ILE A 120 -8.66 10.84 7.39
CA ILE A 120 -9.16 10.08 8.56
C ILE A 120 -10.69 10.01 8.56
N GLN A 121 -11.37 11.12 8.31
CA GLN A 121 -12.84 11.17 8.21
C GLN A 121 -13.32 10.23 7.09
N VAL A 122 -12.78 10.36 5.89
CA VAL A 122 -13.15 9.56 4.72
C VAL A 122 -12.92 8.07 4.96
N ALA A 123 -11.78 7.69 5.56
CA ALA A 123 -11.50 6.30 5.90
C ALA A 123 -12.57 5.69 6.81
N LYS A 124 -13.03 6.45 7.81
CA LYS A 124 -14.06 6.01 8.76
C LYS A 124 -15.45 5.96 8.12
N GLU A 125 -15.86 7.00 7.42
CA GLU A 125 -17.23 7.15 6.91
C GLU A 125 -17.48 6.35 5.63
N TYR A 126 -16.50 6.28 4.74
CA TYR A 126 -16.67 5.71 3.40
C TYR A 126 -15.97 4.37 3.21
N PHE A 127 -14.89 4.07 3.94
CA PHE A 127 -14.08 2.87 3.74
C PHE A 127 -14.13 1.89 4.92
N HIS A 128 -15.10 2.04 5.83
CA HIS A 128 -15.34 1.11 6.94
C HIS A 128 -14.16 0.90 7.90
N VAL A 129 -13.22 1.85 7.97
CA VAL A 129 -12.16 1.82 8.97
C VAL A 129 -12.76 2.15 10.32
N LYS A 130 -12.50 1.31 11.32
CA LYS A 130 -13.04 1.48 12.67
C LYS A 130 -11.92 1.48 13.70
N GLU A 131 -11.99 2.38 14.63
CA GLU A 131 -11.21 2.28 15.86
C GLU A 131 -11.80 1.21 16.77
N SER A 132 -10.95 0.56 17.54
CA SER A 132 -11.31 -0.53 18.45
C SER A 132 -10.30 -0.58 19.60
N PRO A 133 -10.48 -1.43 20.61
CA PRO A 133 -9.46 -1.65 21.62
C PRO A 133 -8.10 -2.07 21.05
N THR A 134 -8.08 -2.69 19.86
CA THR A 134 -6.86 -3.15 19.17
C THR A 134 -6.48 -2.29 17.95
N HIS A 135 -7.21 -1.21 17.64
CA HIS A 135 -6.85 -0.28 16.55
C HIS A 135 -7.09 1.16 16.94
N LYS A 136 -6.03 1.97 16.91
CA LYS A 136 -6.09 3.40 17.17
C LYS A 136 -5.62 4.19 15.95
N ILE A 137 -6.22 5.36 15.72
CA ILE A 137 -5.85 6.29 14.66
C ILE A 137 -5.37 7.58 15.30
N HIS A 138 -4.16 8.02 14.91
CA HIS A 138 -3.52 9.23 15.40
C HIS A 138 -3.44 10.26 14.27
N HIS A 139 -4.02 11.43 14.49
CA HIS A 139 -3.85 12.59 13.61
C HIS A 139 -2.50 13.24 13.89
N HIS A 140 -1.48 12.83 13.15
CA HIS A 140 -0.11 13.31 13.36
C HIS A 140 0.76 13.10 12.13
N ASP A 141 1.89 13.84 12.05
CA ASP A 141 2.99 13.51 11.12
C ASP A 141 3.68 12.21 11.55
N GLY A 142 3.88 11.29 10.60
CA GLY A 142 4.40 9.95 10.90
C GLY A 142 5.80 9.93 11.50
N ARG A 143 6.71 10.78 11.01
CA ARG A 143 8.07 10.87 11.55
C ARG A 143 8.11 11.48 12.95
N THR A 144 7.35 12.54 13.16
CA THR A 144 7.23 13.19 14.46
C THR A 144 6.60 12.24 15.48
N PHE A 145 5.63 11.43 15.08
CA PHE A 145 5.04 10.39 15.93
C PHE A 145 6.09 9.36 16.36
N LEU A 146 6.91 8.87 15.42
CA LEU A 146 8.03 7.97 15.73
C LEU A 146 9.04 8.60 16.69
N GLN A 147 9.40 9.86 16.50
CA GLN A 147 10.38 10.56 17.33
C GLN A 147 9.91 10.72 18.78
N ARG A 148 8.65 11.12 18.97
CA ARG A 148 8.08 11.43 20.30
C ARG A 148 7.63 10.19 21.05
N GLY A 149 7.31 9.11 20.35
CA GLY A 149 6.86 7.86 20.96
C GLY A 149 7.94 7.18 21.81
N ARG A 150 7.52 6.26 22.66
CA ARG A 150 8.42 5.40 23.47
C ARG A 150 8.18 3.92 23.22
N GLU A 151 7.09 3.59 22.58
CA GLU A 151 6.66 2.22 22.33
C GLU A 151 7.54 1.55 21.27
N ALA A 152 7.82 0.26 21.46
CA ALA A 152 8.45 -0.56 20.43
C ALA A 152 7.39 -1.29 19.61
N TYR A 153 7.67 -1.47 18.31
CA TYR A 153 6.80 -2.14 17.36
C TYR A 153 7.46 -3.37 16.76
N ASP A 154 6.71 -4.42 16.55
CA ASP A 154 7.18 -5.61 15.86
C ASP A 154 7.22 -5.40 14.36
N VAL A 155 6.33 -4.54 13.86
CA VAL A 155 6.29 -4.14 12.46
C VAL A 155 5.99 -2.65 12.35
N ILE A 156 6.73 -1.97 11.49
CA ILE A 156 6.41 -0.63 11.01
C ILE A 156 6.10 -0.74 9.52
N LEU A 157 4.89 -0.32 9.14
CA LEU A 157 4.41 -0.27 7.77
C LEU A 157 4.44 1.19 7.31
N VAL A 158 5.02 1.47 6.14
CA VAL A 158 5.06 2.83 5.58
C VAL A 158 4.41 2.81 4.21
N ASP A 159 3.26 3.47 4.13
CA ASP A 159 2.47 3.67 2.91
C ASP A 159 1.94 5.11 2.89
N ALA A 160 2.88 6.06 2.88
CA ALA A 160 2.59 7.48 2.97
C ALA A 160 3.02 8.20 1.69
N TYR A 161 2.05 8.80 1.02
CA TYR A 161 2.24 9.57 -0.19
C TYR A 161 1.64 10.96 -0.04
N THR A 162 2.27 11.94 -0.69
CA THR A 162 1.67 13.24 -0.95
C THR A 162 1.36 13.35 -2.43
N SER A 163 0.31 14.04 -2.77
CA SER A 163 -0.09 14.24 -4.16
C SER A 163 -0.05 15.73 -4.50
N SER A 164 0.60 16.06 -5.60
CA SER A 164 0.66 17.41 -6.14
C SER A 164 0.12 17.42 -7.57
N ARG A 165 0.02 18.61 -8.18
CA ARG A 165 -0.30 18.73 -9.62
C ARG A 165 0.69 18.01 -10.55
N TYR A 166 1.81 17.52 -10.02
CA TYR A 166 2.84 16.78 -10.76
C TYR A 166 2.77 15.28 -10.52
N GLY A 167 1.75 14.77 -9.81
CA GLY A 167 1.56 13.36 -9.45
C GLY A 167 1.87 13.06 -7.98
N SER A 168 1.80 11.78 -7.64
CA SER A 168 2.09 11.29 -6.29
C SER A 168 3.61 11.29 -6.02
N SER A 169 4.01 11.70 -4.82
CA SER A 169 5.39 11.74 -4.36
C SER A 169 5.49 11.22 -2.93
N ILE A 170 6.63 10.67 -2.58
CA ILE A 170 6.91 10.27 -1.20
C ILE A 170 7.40 11.49 -0.43
N PRO A 171 6.91 11.74 0.82
CA PRO A 171 7.42 12.82 1.64
C PRO A 171 8.93 12.70 1.87
N PRO A 172 9.75 13.71 1.52
CA PRO A 172 11.22 13.59 1.59
C PRO A 172 11.74 13.21 2.98
N HIS A 173 11.09 13.65 4.05
CA HIS A 173 11.48 13.34 5.43
C HIS A 173 11.21 11.89 5.87
N LEU A 174 10.52 11.07 5.04
CA LEU A 174 10.24 9.65 5.29
C LEU A 174 11.15 8.70 4.49
N VAL A 175 12.15 9.21 3.76
CA VAL A 175 13.03 8.39 2.90
C VAL A 175 14.50 8.47 3.33
N THR A 176 14.81 9.21 4.38
CA THR A 176 16.19 9.52 4.76
C THR A 176 16.79 8.44 5.66
N ARG A 177 18.12 8.34 5.66
CA ARG A 177 18.85 7.45 6.58
C ARG A 177 18.48 7.73 8.03
N GLU A 178 18.31 9.00 8.39
CA GLU A 178 17.93 9.44 9.73
C GLU A 178 16.52 8.94 10.10
N PHE A 179 15.56 8.98 9.16
CA PHE A 179 14.23 8.38 9.37
C PHE A 179 14.33 6.86 9.59
N PHE A 180 15.09 6.14 8.76
CA PHE A 180 15.25 4.69 8.92
C PHE A 180 15.96 4.33 10.23
N ALA A 181 16.94 5.13 10.67
CA ALA A 181 17.58 4.95 11.97
C ALA A 181 16.57 5.12 13.12
N GLN A 182 15.71 6.13 13.07
CA GLN A 182 14.63 6.33 14.04
C GLN A 182 13.65 5.15 14.03
N ALA A 183 13.22 4.70 12.85
CA ALA A 183 12.36 3.53 12.71
C ALA A 183 13.02 2.26 13.28
N SER A 184 14.31 2.05 13.03
CA SER A 184 15.07 0.91 13.57
C SER A 184 15.14 0.93 15.10
N VAL A 185 15.30 2.10 15.73
CA VAL A 185 15.28 2.23 17.21
C VAL A 185 13.90 1.88 17.76
N ARG A 186 12.83 2.19 17.02
CA ARG A 186 11.45 1.91 17.43
C ARG A 186 10.99 0.47 17.13
N LEU A 187 11.75 -0.27 16.34
CA LEU A 187 11.50 -1.69 16.09
C LEU A 187 12.04 -2.56 17.24
N SER A 188 11.26 -3.57 17.63
CA SER A 188 11.69 -4.64 18.54
C SER A 188 12.90 -5.40 17.97
N THR A 189 13.50 -6.29 18.76
CA THR A 189 14.71 -7.05 18.35
C THR A 189 14.53 -7.80 17.02
N ASN A 190 13.36 -8.41 16.82
CA ASN A 190 13.00 -9.10 15.57
C ASN A 190 12.11 -8.23 14.69
N GLY A 191 12.15 -6.92 14.87
CA GLY A 191 11.26 -6.00 14.19
C GLY A 191 11.54 -5.90 12.71
N VAL A 192 10.48 -5.62 11.95
CA VAL A 192 10.47 -5.55 10.48
C VAL A 192 9.88 -4.23 10.03
N LEU A 193 10.55 -3.55 9.10
CA LEU A 193 10.01 -2.42 8.38
C LEU A 193 9.54 -2.89 7.00
N ALA A 194 8.30 -2.57 6.62
CA ALA A 194 7.81 -2.74 5.26
C ALA A 194 7.42 -1.39 4.67
N TYR A 195 7.96 -1.06 3.52
CA TYR A 195 7.88 0.27 2.90
C TYR A 195 7.39 0.15 1.46
N ASN A 196 6.26 0.77 1.14
CA ASN A 196 5.79 0.86 -0.24
C ASN A 196 6.48 2.00 -0.98
N VAL A 197 7.01 1.69 -2.16
CA VAL A 197 7.58 2.67 -3.09
C VAL A 197 7.09 2.39 -4.50
N ILE A 198 6.81 3.44 -5.25
CA ILE A 198 6.39 3.35 -6.65
C ILE A 198 7.59 3.64 -7.55
N GLY A 199 7.96 2.70 -8.43
CA GLY A 199 9.09 2.86 -9.34
C GLY A 199 9.43 1.60 -10.12
N GLN A 200 10.42 1.68 -10.98
CA GLN A 200 10.87 0.59 -11.86
C GLN A 200 12.11 -0.09 -11.30
N LEU A 201 12.06 -1.41 -11.03
CA LEU A 201 13.21 -2.19 -10.52
C LEU A 201 14.41 -2.25 -11.44
N GLN A 202 14.23 -2.02 -12.74
CA GLN A 202 15.26 -2.20 -13.76
C GLN A 202 15.66 -0.89 -14.44
N ALA A 203 15.51 0.24 -13.78
CA ALA A 203 15.96 1.51 -14.31
C ALA A 203 17.47 1.51 -14.56
N GLY A 204 17.88 1.96 -15.75
CA GLY A 204 19.29 2.06 -16.12
C GLY A 204 20.02 3.27 -15.53
N ARG A 205 19.35 4.06 -14.70
CA ARG A 205 19.83 5.29 -14.04
C ARG A 205 19.46 5.28 -12.55
N ALA A 206 20.08 6.17 -11.78
CA ALA A 206 19.67 6.41 -10.40
C ALA A 206 18.20 6.80 -10.33
N ASP A 207 17.45 6.17 -9.41
CA ASP A 207 16.03 6.41 -9.16
C ASP A 207 15.68 6.24 -7.68
N ILE A 208 14.39 6.39 -7.38
CA ILE A 208 13.90 6.29 -6.01
C ILE A 208 14.02 4.86 -5.44
N ILE A 209 13.82 3.81 -6.26
CA ILE A 209 13.93 2.41 -5.83
C ILE A 209 15.36 2.09 -5.39
N GLY A 210 16.36 2.39 -6.25
CA GLY A 210 17.77 2.19 -5.93
C GLY A 210 18.23 3.03 -4.74
N SER A 211 17.76 4.27 -4.64
CA SER A 211 18.11 5.18 -3.53
C SER A 211 17.54 4.71 -2.21
N LEU A 212 16.26 4.31 -2.16
CA LEU A 212 15.64 3.78 -0.96
C LEU A 212 16.30 2.49 -0.49
N HIS A 213 16.50 1.53 -1.41
CA HIS A 213 17.19 0.28 -1.09
C HIS A 213 18.57 0.56 -0.48
N ARG A 214 19.37 1.41 -1.12
CA ARG A 214 20.70 1.77 -0.63
C ARG A 214 20.65 2.49 0.72
N THR A 215 19.70 3.43 0.90
CA THR A 215 19.54 4.16 2.15
C THR A 215 19.10 3.25 3.30
N MET A 216 18.18 2.32 3.05
CA MET A 216 17.77 1.32 4.04
C MET A 216 18.92 0.40 4.44
N LYS A 217 19.80 0.02 3.48
CA LYS A 217 20.98 -0.81 3.74
C LYS A 217 22.04 -0.16 4.63
N GLU A 218 22.06 1.18 4.75
CA GLU A 218 22.91 1.87 5.75
C GLU A 218 22.48 1.59 7.21
N VAL A 219 21.22 1.14 7.40
CA VAL A 219 20.61 0.97 8.74
C VAL A 219 20.28 -0.49 9.03
N PHE A 220 19.81 -1.23 8.03
CA PHE A 220 19.35 -2.60 8.20
C PHE A 220 20.30 -3.60 7.54
N PRO A 221 20.60 -4.74 8.19
CA PRO A 221 21.48 -5.76 7.61
C PRO A 221 20.92 -6.34 6.31
N HIS A 222 19.60 -6.49 6.19
CA HIS A 222 18.96 -7.04 5.00
C HIS A 222 17.76 -6.23 4.56
N VAL A 223 17.63 -6.04 3.24
CA VAL A 223 16.49 -5.41 2.56
C VAL A 223 16.08 -6.31 1.41
N TYR A 224 14.82 -6.69 1.37
CA TYR A 224 14.21 -7.56 0.37
C TYR A 224 13.14 -6.81 -0.41
N LEU A 225 12.86 -7.26 -1.64
CA LEU A 225 11.93 -6.60 -2.53
C LEU A 225 10.75 -7.50 -2.87
N PHE A 226 9.56 -6.93 -2.89
CA PHE A 226 8.33 -7.57 -3.31
C PHE A 226 7.62 -6.68 -4.35
N PRO A 227 7.98 -6.82 -5.65
CA PRO A 227 7.32 -6.07 -6.72
C PRO A 227 5.90 -6.58 -6.94
N ALA A 228 4.96 -5.65 -7.07
CA ALA A 228 3.61 -5.96 -7.48
C ALA A 228 3.56 -6.33 -8.97
N SER A 229 2.67 -7.25 -9.33
CA SER A 229 2.51 -7.70 -10.72
C SER A 229 1.59 -6.78 -11.54
N SER A 230 0.70 -6.05 -10.87
CA SER A 230 -0.35 -5.25 -11.49
C SER A 230 -0.10 -3.73 -11.42
N SER A 231 1.02 -3.31 -10.83
CA SER A 231 1.38 -1.89 -10.67
C SER A 231 2.90 -1.73 -10.55
N LEU A 232 3.37 -0.47 -10.52
CA LEU A 232 4.78 -0.16 -10.27
C LEU A 232 5.15 -0.12 -8.78
N ASN A 233 4.29 -0.58 -7.90
CA ASN A 233 4.58 -0.66 -6.48
C ASN A 233 5.59 -1.75 -6.19
N VAL A 234 6.55 -1.45 -5.33
CA VAL A 234 7.50 -2.39 -4.74
C VAL A 234 7.42 -2.22 -3.23
N VAL A 235 7.07 -3.28 -2.51
CA VAL A 235 7.20 -3.24 -1.06
C VAL A 235 8.59 -3.72 -0.67
N MET A 236 9.37 -2.83 -0.06
CA MET A 236 10.69 -3.14 0.48
C MET A 236 10.55 -3.60 1.91
N VAL A 237 11.15 -4.74 2.26
CA VAL A 237 11.13 -5.30 3.60
C VAL A 237 12.53 -5.28 4.18
N ALA A 238 12.73 -4.45 5.21
CA ALA A 238 13.98 -4.37 5.94
C ALA A 238 13.84 -5.04 7.30
N THR A 239 14.84 -5.83 7.69
CA THR A 239 14.83 -6.60 8.94
C THR A 239 16.11 -6.38 9.75
N LYS A 240 15.98 -6.46 11.06
CA LYS A 240 17.11 -6.43 12.01
C LYS A 240 17.77 -7.80 12.18
N SER A 241 17.21 -8.88 11.59
CA SER A 241 17.81 -10.22 11.64
C SER A 241 19.19 -10.21 11.00
N ALA A 242 20.19 -10.77 11.67
CA ALA A 242 21.53 -10.94 11.11
C ALA A 242 21.59 -12.03 10.03
N ALA A 243 20.71 -13.04 10.11
CA ALA A 243 20.68 -14.15 9.16
C ALA A 243 19.92 -13.75 7.88
N PRO A 244 20.54 -13.92 6.70
CA PRO A 244 19.86 -13.67 5.44
C PRO A 244 18.75 -14.70 5.19
N TYR A 245 17.77 -14.28 4.39
CA TYR A 245 16.70 -15.12 3.87
C TYR A 245 16.86 -15.25 2.37
N ASP A 246 16.81 -16.48 1.87
CA ASP A 246 16.71 -16.79 0.47
C ASP A 246 15.26 -17.15 0.08
N TYR A 247 15.03 -17.32 -1.22
CA TYR A 247 13.73 -17.67 -1.75
C TYR A 247 13.17 -18.96 -1.12
N ALA A 248 13.99 -20.01 -1.01
CA ALA A 248 13.57 -21.31 -0.48
C ALA A 248 13.13 -21.20 0.99
N ARG A 249 13.88 -20.45 1.79
CA ARG A 249 13.55 -20.20 3.20
C ARG A 249 12.25 -19.42 3.32
N VAL A 250 12.05 -18.36 2.53
CA VAL A 250 10.81 -17.56 2.56
C VAL A 250 9.59 -18.42 2.19
N GLN A 251 9.70 -19.26 1.15
CA GLN A 251 8.59 -20.16 0.76
C GLN A 251 8.27 -21.17 1.85
N ARG A 252 9.29 -21.82 2.42
CA ARG A 252 9.12 -22.83 3.50
C ARG A 252 8.50 -22.21 4.74
N ASP A 253 9.03 -21.06 5.19
CA ASP A 253 8.57 -20.40 6.41
C ASP A 253 7.17 -19.82 6.21
N GLY A 254 6.85 -19.33 5.01
CA GLY A 254 5.51 -18.91 4.63
C GLY A 254 4.49 -20.05 4.62
N ALA A 255 4.85 -21.21 4.07
CA ALA A 255 3.99 -22.40 4.09
C ALA A 255 3.67 -22.84 5.52
N GLU A 256 4.65 -22.77 6.43
CA GLU A 256 4.46 -23.07 7.85
C GLU A 256 3.51 -22.06 8.53
N LEU A 257 3.59 -20.78 8.22
CA LEU A 257 2.68 -19.75 8.74
C LEU A 257 1.23 -19.99 8.30
N ILE A 258 1.02 -20.43 7.06
CA ILE A 258 -0.31 -20.80 6.54
C ILE A 258 -0.80 -22.07 7.26
N ARG A 259 0.03 -23.11 7.33
CA ARG A 259 -0.32 -24.40 7.95
C ARG A 259 -0.71 -24.25 9.42
N THR A 260 -0.03 -23.36 10.15
CA THR A 260 -0.31 -23.08 11.57
C THR A 260 -1.44 -22.07 11.79
N GLY A 261 -2.02 -21.50 10.72
CA GLY A 261 -3.07 -20.49 10.81
C GLY A 261 -2.60 -19.14 11.36
N LYS A 262 -1.28 -18.90 11.42
CA LYS A 262 -0.71 -17.60 11.81
C LYS A 262 -1.02 -16.53 10.77
N VAL A 263 -0.96 -16.86 9.49
CA VAL A 263 -1.37 -15.97 8.40
C VAL A 263 -2.57 -16.60 7.68
N LYS A 264 -3.66 -15.84 7.64
CA LYS A 264 -4.95 -16.28 7.05
C LYS A 264 -5.26 -15.59 5.73
N LEU A 265 -4.37 -14.70 5.24
CA LEU A 265 -4.55 -14.05 3.94
C LEU A 265 -4.54 -15.13 2.82
N PRO A 266 -5.62 -15.28 2.03
CA PRO A 266 -5.72 -16.36 1.03
C PRO A 266 -4.64 -16.32 -0.05
N THR A 267 -4.19 -15.11 -0.41
CA THR A 267 -3.18 -14.86 -1.46
C THR A 267 -1.74 -14.95 -0.95
N PHE A 268 -1.51 -15.17 0.34
CA PHE A 268 -0.19 -15.05 0.97
C PHE A 268 0.90 -15.87 0.26
N ALA A 269 0.64 -17.15 -0.03
CA ALA A 269 1.60 -17.99 -0.77
C ALA A 269 1.94 -17.41 -2.15
N THR A 270 0.97 -16.81 -2.84
CA THR A 270 1.20 -16.16 -4.14
C THR A 270 2.07 -14.91 -3.97
N ARG A 271 1.83 -14.11 -2.92
CA ARG A 271 2.62 -12.90 -2.64
C ARG A 271 4.08 -13.22 -2.33
N LEU A 272 4.36 -14.30 -1.61
CA LEU A 272 5.72 -14.73 -1.30
C LEU A 272 6.54 -15.10 -2.54
N ARG A 273 5.91 -15.48 -3.65
CA ARG A 273 6.61 -15.78 -4.91
C ARG A 273 7.26 -14.55 -5.55
N ALA A 274 6.83 -13.34 -5.18
CA ALA A 274 7.42 -12.09 -5.64
C ALA A 274 8.74 -11.74 -4.92
N PHE A 275 9.16 -12.51 -3.92
CA PHE A 275 10.37 -12.27 -3.14
C PHE A 275 11.62 -12.17 -4.02
N GLN A 276 12.41 -11.13 -3.79
CA GLN A 276 13.71 -10.91 -4.40
C GLN A 276 14.71 -10.47 -3.31
N ASP A 277 15.84 -11.16 -3.23
CA ASP A 277 16.96 -10.85 -2.33
C ASP A 277 18.07 -10.03 -2.98
N ALA A 278 18.13 -10.03 -4.31
CA ALA A 278 19.08 -9.23 -5.05
C ALA A 278 18.72 -7.73 -4.98
N PRO A 279 19.72 -6.84 -4.82
CA PRO A 279 19.48 -5.40 -4.89
C PRO A 279 19.00 -4.97 -6.27
N PRO A 280 18.27 -3.84 -6.38
CA PRO A 280 17.96 -3.23 -7.66
C PRO A 280 19.26 -2.95 -8.45
N ARG A 281 19.23 -3.14 -9.76
CA ARG A 281 20.43 -2.99 -10.62
C ARG A 281 21.11 -1.62 -10.50
N ASN A 282 20.31 -0.59 -10.24
CA ASN A 282 20.79 0.79 -10.11
C ASN A 282 21.12 1.20 -8.65
N ALA A 283 21.03 0.28 -7.69
CA ALA A 283 21.33 0.62 -6.29
C ALA A 283 22.76 1.18 -6.12
N ALA A 284 23.74 0.60 -6.82
CA ALA A 284 25.13 1.02 -6.70
C ALA A 284 25.39 2.48 -7.17
N ILE A 285 24.61 2.96 -8.14
CA ILE A 285 24.75 4.32 -8.71
C ILE A 285 23.75 5.32 -8.12
N SER A 286 22.80 4.85 -7.32
CA SER A 286 21.77 5.69 -6.69
C SER A 286 22.30 6.34 -5.40
N PRO A 287 21.93 7.59 -5.09
CA PRO A 287 22.41 8.27 -3.88
C PRO A 287 21.78 7.66 -2.62
N VAL A 288 22.51 7.72 -1.51
CA VAL A 288 21.95 7.60 -0.16
C VAL A 288 21.22 8.90 0.14
N LEU A 289 20.00 8.79 0.70
CA LEU A 289 19.16 9.91 1.04
C LEU A 289 19.38 10.28 2.51
N THR A 290 19.58 11.57 2.77
CA THR A 290 19.79 12.12 4.12
C THR A 290 18.83 13.29 4.35
N ASP A 291 18.69 13.74 5.60
CA ASP A 291 17.86 14.91 5.92
C ASP A 291 18.33 16.17 5.19
N ASP A 292 19.65 16.29 4.96
CA ASP A 292 20.23 17.41 4.21
C ASP A 292 20.02 17.28 2.69
N ARG A 293 19.81 16.05 2.18
CA ARG A 293 19.71 15.79 0.74
C ARG A 293 18.83 14.60 0.42
N ALA A 294 17.57 14.86 0.09
CA ALA A 294 16.61 13.86 -0.38
C ALA A 294 15.85 14.38 -1.62
N PRO A 295 16.46 14.35 -2.82
CA PRO A 295 15.87 14.88 -4.05
C PRO A 295 14.81 13.91 -4.63
N VAL A 296 13.77 13.60 -3.86
CA VAL A 296 12.74 12.58 -4.17
C VAL A 296 12.08 12.84 -5.52
N GLU A 297 11.63 14.06 -5.78
CA GLU A 297 10.95 14.40 -7.03
C GLU A 297 11.80 14.08 -8.26
N SER A 298 13.09 14.43 -8.24
CA SER A 298 13.99 14.17 -9.36
C SER A 298 14.25 12.66 -9.56
N LEU A 299 14.28 11.88 -8.47
CA LEU A 299 14.46 10.44 -8.50
C LEU A 299 13.20 9.69 -8.94
N MET A 300 12.02 10.27 -8.71
CA MET A 300 10.74 9.75 -9.18
C MET A 300 10.43 10.13 -10.65
N ARG A 301 10.99 11.23 -11.16
CA ARG A 301 10.83 11.63 -12.57
C ARG A 301 11.44 10.58 -13.49
N GLY A 302 10.63 9.87 -14.21
CA GLY A 302 11.05 8.80 -15.13
C GLY A 302 10.64 7.41 -14.70
N THR A 303 9.88 7.29 -13.63
CA THR A 303 9.19 6.05 -13.29
C THR A 303 7.93 5.83 -14.12
N GLY A 304 7.63 6.70 -15.11
CA GLY A 304 6.47 6.55 -15.99
C GLY A 304 5.17 7.17 -15.46
N PHE A 305 5.23 7.94 -14.37
CA PHE A 305 4.13 8.78 -13.93
C PHE A 305 4.14 10.14 -14.64
N SER A 306 3.98 10.16 -15.95
CA SER A 306 3.38 11.29 -16.66
C SER A 306 1.95 10.89 -16.96
N ASN A 307 1.00 11.66 -16.44
CA ASN A 307 -0.42 11.57 -16.78
C ASN A 307 -0.63 11.60 -18.29
#